data_e90d397a53664fce95814f4959acbe64
#
_entry.id   e90d397a53664fce95814f4959acbe64
#
_cell.length_a   1.000
_cell.length_b   1.000
_cell.length_c   1.000
_cell.angle_alpha   90.00
_cell.angle_beta   90.00
_cell.angle_gamma   90.00
#
_symmetry.space_group_name_H-M   'P 1'
#
loop_
_entity.id
_entity.type
_entity.pdbx_description
1 polymer ?
#
loop_
_entity_poly.entity_id
_entity_poly.type
_entity_poly.pdbx_seq_one_letter_code
_entity_poly.pdbx_strand_id
1 'polypeptide(L)'
;EYGDLTQITTRYRPDVGDAVCLLVRQGITLKEIAQRLPIKDVTTIYSWRSTHMDFREKLEQARKDAADNFIDKIQQIADANNLPKDEVPGARLRVDSYKWLAEKANPQKYSPKSVIAADEDNPLQIVIDTGIKRDEPVEADYTNIDGSGKTITYTEEQHSQDSDDGRSS
;
A
#
# COMPACT_ATOMS: atom_id res chain seq x y z
N GLU A 1 -16.14 24.54 20.53
CA GLU A 1 -15.76 24.44 21.96
C GLU A 1 -14.92 23.18 22.13
N TYR A 2 -13.62 23.35 22.29
CA TYR A 2 -12.73 22.23 22.64
C TYR A 2 -12.95 21.97 24.13
N GLY A 3 -13.52 20.80 24.44
CA GLY A 3 -13.70 20.36 25.82
C GLY A 3 -12.40 20.35 26.61
N ASP A 4 -12.49 20.34 27.92
CA ASP A 4 -11.36 20.38 28.84
C ASP A 4 -10.34 19.23 28.53
N LEU A 5 -9.22 19.61 27.92
CA LEU A 5 -8.13 18.70 27.52
C LEU A 5 -7.18 18.38 28.67
N THR A 6 -7.53 18.73 29.93
CA THR A 6 -6.63 18.55 31.08
C THR A 6 -6.68 17.15 31.70
N GLN A 7 -7.74 16.37 31.44
CA GLN A 7 -7.89 15.03 32.03
C GLN A 7 -7.28 13.94 31.14
N ILE A 8 -6.34 13.18 31.69
CA ILE A 8 -5.78 12.00 31.02
C ILE A 8 -6.90 11.01 30.72
N THR A 9 -7.05 10.66 29.42
CA THR A 9 -8.10 9.77 28.96
C THR A 9 -7.56 8.49 28.33
N THR A 10 -8.23 7.38 28.60
CA THR A 10 -8.09 6.14 27.85
C THR A 10 -9.29 5.91 26.94
N ARG A 11 -10.43 6.59 27.23
CA ARG A 11 -11.63 6.50 26.42
C ARG A 11 -11.48 7.39 25.20
N TYR A 12 -11.94 6.90 24.05
CA TYR A 12 -11.94 7.68 22.81
C TYR A 12 -12.83 8.92 22.93
N ARG A 13 -12.27 10.05 22.51
CA ARG A 13 -12.94 11.33 22.37
C ARG A 13 -12.65 11.86 20.96
N PRO A 14 -13.65 12.24 20.16
CA PRO A 14 -13.46 12.73 18.79
C PRO A 14 -12.55 13.96 18.71
N ASP A 15 -12.68 14.90 19.63
CA ASP A 15 -11.87 16.12 19.71
C ASP A 15 -10.37 15.80 19.95
N VAL A 16 -10.08 14.86 20.83
CA VAL A 16 -8.71 14.38 21.07
C VAL A 16 -8.19 13.59 19.86
N GLY A 17 -9.05 12.78 19.22
CA GLY A 17 -8.72 12.07 18.00
C GLY A 17 -8.38 13.02 16.84
N ASP A 18 -9.13 14.10 16.68
CA ASP A 18 -8.86 15.13 15.67
C ASP A 18 -7.54 15.87 15.97
N ALA A 19 -7.24 16.16 17.25
CA ALA A 19 -5.95 16.73 17.66
C ALA A 19 -4.78 15.78 17.36
N VAL A 20 -4.93 14.47 17.59
CA VAL A 20 -3.93 13.46 17.18
C VAL A 20 -3.68 13.51 15.67
N CYS A 21 -4.74 13.53 14.86
CA CYS A 21 -4.61 13.58 13.40
C CYS A 21 -3.92 14.87 12.93
N LEU A 22 -4.23 16.02 13.56
CA LEU A 22 -3.57 17.28 13.24
C LEU A 22 -2.04 17.22 13.49
N LEU A 23 -1.63 16.67 14.61
CA LEU A 23 -0.21 16.54 14.96
C LEU A 23 0.51 15.51 14.05
N VAL A 24 -0.18 14.43 13.65
CA VAL A 24 0.35 13.47 12.68
C VAL A 24 0.59 14.13 11.32
N ARG A 25 -0.30 15.01 10.84
CA ARG A 25 -0.08 15.81 9.61
C ARG A 25 1.20 16.63 9.67
N GLN A 26 1.56 17.13 10.85
CA GLN A 26 2.80 17.88 11.07
C GLN A 26 4.05 16.97 11.12
N GLY A 27 3.88 15.66 10.97
CA GLY A 27 4.96 14.68 11.00
C GLY A 27 5.48 14.38 12.41
N ILE A 28 4.68 14.65 13.45
CA ILE A 28 5.01 14.34 14.85
C ILE A 28 4.73 12.86 15.09
N THR A 29 5.61 12.19 15.83
CA THR A 29 5.47 10.76 16.12
C THR A 29 4.33 10.49 17.11
N LEU A 30 3.65 9.35 17.00
CA LEU A 30 2.56 8.99 17.93
C LEU A 30 3.02 8.93 19.39
N LYS A 31 4.27 8.56 19.65
CA LYS A 31 4.85 8.56 21.00
C LYS A 31 4.93 9.98 21.57
N GLU A 32 5.38 10.92 20.78
CA GLU A 32 5.48 12.32 21.17
C GLU A 32 4.10 12.98 21.32
N ILE A 33 3.15 12.60 20.44
CA ILE A 33 1.74 13.04 20.52
C ILE A 33 1.11 12.59 21.85
N ALA A 34 1.33 11.32 22.25
CA ALA A 34 0.83 10.82 23.53
C ALA A 34 1.42 11.56 24.75
N GLN A 35 2.59 12.16 24.62
CA GLN A 35 3.19 12.99 25.67
C GLN A 35 2.64 14.43 25.70
N ARG A 36 2.18 14.93 24.54
CA ARG A 36 1.66 16.32 24.40
C ARG A 36 0.18 16.44 24.69
N LEU A 37 -0.58 15.38 24.42
CA LEU A 37 -2.02 15.34 24.63
C LEU A 37 -2.36 14.59 25.93
N PRO A 38 -3.54 14.79 26.51
CA PRO A 38 -3.98 14.10 27.72
C PRO A 38 -4.37 12.64 27.43
N ILE A 39 -3.45 11.90 26.84
CA ILE A 39 -3.60 10.48 26.48
C ILE A 39 -2.65 9.70 27.39
N LYS A 40 -3.14 8.57 27.92
CA LYS A 40 -2.35 7.79 28.86
C LYS A 40 -0.99 7.36 28.27
N ASP A 41 -1.03 6.81 27.06
CA ASP A 41 0.14 6.32 26.35
C ASP A 41 -0.15 6.11 24.86
N VAL A 42 0.87 5.73 24.09
CA VAL A 42 0.74 5.46 22.66
C VAL A 42 -0.14 4.24 22.37
N THR A 43 -0.24 3.28 23.30
CA THR A 43 -1.07 2.06 23.12
C THR A 43 -2.55 2.41 23.10
N THR A 44 -2.95 3.48 23.80
CA THR A 44 -4.29 4.03 23.74
C THR A 44 -4.66 4.49 22.32
N ILE A 45 -3.75 5.15 21.61
CA ILE A 45 -3.97 5.57 20.22
C ILE A 45 -4.12 4.35 19.29
N TYR A 46 -3.32 3.30 19.49
CA TYR A 46 -3.44 2.05 18.72
C TYR A 46 -4.77 1.33 19.01
N SER A 47 -5.22 1.33 20.26
CA SER A 47 -6.54 0.79 20.62
C SER A 47 -7.66 1.56 19.94
N TRP A 48 -7.63 2.89 19.95
CA TRP A 48 -8.61 3.72 19.24
C TRP A 48 -8.63 3.45 17.74
N ARG A 49 -7.46 3.31 17.11
CA ARG A 49 -7.35 2.95 15.69
C ARG A 49 -7.99 1.59 15.37
N SER A 50 -7.93 0.61 16.28
CA SER A 50 -8.53 -0.71 16.06
C SER A 50 -10.03 -0.72 16.28
N THR A 51 -10.55 0.10 17.23
CA THR A 51 -11.95 0.08 17.64
C THR A 51 -12.82 1.10 16.95
N HIS A 52 -12.26 2.24 16.50
CA HIS A 52 -13.01 3.35 15.88
C HIS A 52 -12.63 3.54 14.41
N MET A 53 -13.55 3.17 13.51
CA MET A 53 -13.33 3.20 12.06
C MET A 53 -13.07 4.61 11.56
N ASP A 54 -13.88 5.57 11.99
CA ASP A 54 -13.76 6.99 11.61
C ASP A 54 -12.37 7.55 11.99
N PHE A 55 -11.90 7.23 13.19
CA PHE A 55 -10.57 7.64 13.63
C PHE A 55 -9.46 7.00 12.81
N ARG A 56 -9.61 5.71 12.47
CA ARG A 56 -8.66 5.01 11.62
C ARG A 56 -8.53 5.67 10.25
N GLU A 57 -9.64 5.98 9.59
CA GLU A 57 -9.66 6.65 8.28
C GLU A 57 -9.02 8.03 8.33
N LYS A 58 -9.39 8.84 9.34
CA LYS A 58 -8.79 10.14 9.57
C LYS A 58 -7.27 10.06 9.82
N LEU A 59 -6.83 9.07 10.58
CA LEU A 59 -5.42 8.86 10.88
C LEU A 59 -4.62 8.41 9.64
N GLU A 60 -5.19 7.55 8.80
CA GLU A 60 -4.55 7.14 7.54
C GLU A 60 -4.47 8.34 6.56
N GLN A 61 -5.52 9.17 6.48
CA GLN A 61 -5.45 10.39 5.69
C GLN A 61 -4.41 11.37 6.24
N ALA A 62 -4.36 11.56 7.56
CA ALA A 62 -3.36 12.42 8.21
C ALA A 62 -1.91 11.96 7.92
N ARG A 63 -1.67 10.65 7.82
CA ARG A 63 -0.37 10.10 7.43
C ARG A 63 -0.02 10.39 5.99
N LYS A 64 -0.99 10.30 5.07
CA LYS A 64 -0.79 10.69 3.67
C LYS A 64 -0.46 12.18 3.54
N ASP A 65 -1.17 13.03 4.30
CA ASP A 65 -0.94 14.47 4.31
C ASP A 65 0.45 14.82 4.91
N ALA A 66 0.94 14.03 5.87
CA ALA A 66 2.28 14.21 6.44
C ALA A 66 3.41 14.06 5.40
N ALA A 67 3.16 13.35 4.29
CA ALA A 67 4.13 13.20 3.22
C ALA A 67 4.52 14.57 2.62
N ASP A 68 3.57 15.46 2.44
CA ASP A 68 3.81 16.81 1.93
C ASP A 68 4.70 17.61 2.91
N ASN A 69 4.47 17.47 4.21
CA ASN A 69 5.30 18.10 5.23
C ASN A 69 6.75 17.58 5.22
N PHE A 70 6.98 16.32 4.88
CA PHE A 70 8.35 15.80 4.73
C PHE A 70 9.05 16.42 3.53
N ILE A 71 8.34 16.69 2.44
CA ILE A 71 8.89 17.38 1.26
C ILE A 71 9.25 18.83 1.62
N ASP A 72 8.38 19.55 2.34
CA ASP A 72 8.67 20.90 2.80
C ASP A 72 9.94 20.95 3.67
N LYS A 73 10.14 19.95 4.55
CA LYS A 73 11.35 19.83 5.35
C LYS A 73 12.61 19.58 4.50
N ILE A 74 12.50 18.79 3.42
CA ILE A 74 13.60 18.60 2.46
C ILE A 74 13.97 19.95 1.83
N GLN A 75 12.98 20.69 1.37
CA GLN A 75 13.18 22.00 0.76
C GLN A 75 13.84 22.97 1.74
N GLN A 76 13.37 23.04 2.99
CA GLN A 76 13.99 23.88 4.02
C GLN A 76 15.46 23.53 4.26
N ILE A 77 15.83 22.25 4.23
CA ILE A 77 17.22 21.81 4.39
C ILE A 77 18.04 22.17 3.15
N ALA A 78 17.46 22.01 1.95
CA ALA A 78 18.13 22.32 0.69
C ALA A 78 18.38 23.83 0.52
N ASP A 79 17.42 24.66 0.96
CA ASP A 79 17.49 26.12 0.88
C ASP A 79 18.35 26.75 1.98
N ALA A 80 18.81 25.97 2.96
CA ALA A 80 19.67 26.45 4.02
C ALA A 80 21.06 26.84 3.46
N ASN A 81 21.24 28.14 3.26
CA ASN A 81 22.50 28.70 2.81
C ASN A 81 23.55 28.61 3.93
N ASN A 82 24.80 28.23 3.58
CA ASN A 82 25.95 28.21 4.47
C ASN A 82 25.92 27.14 5.56
N LEU A 83 25.51 25.91 5.25
CA LEU A 83 25.74 24.78 6.14
C LEU A 83 27.25 24.56 6.36
N PRO A 84 27.73 24.48 7.62
CA PRO A 84 29.10 24.07 7.93
C PRO A 84 29.43 22.72 7.30
N LYS A 85 30.67 22.52 6.85
CA LYS A 85 31.08 21.29 6.15
C LYS A 85 30.86 20.02 6.98
N ASP A 86 30.95 20.10 8.27
CA ASP A 86 30.73 19.03 9.24
C ASP A 86 29.23 18.69 9.40
N GLU A 87 28.32 19.61 9.10
CA GLU A 87 26.88 19.38 9.16
C GLU A 87 26.30 18.80 7.86
N VAL A 88 27.00 18.92 6.72
CA VAL A 88 26.52 18.45 5.41
C VAL A 88 26.15 16.96 5.39
N PRO A 89 26.94 16.02 5.97
CA PRO A 89 26.56 14.61 6.01
C PRO A 89 25.28 14.36 6.79
N GLY A 90 25.08 15.07 7.90
CA GLY A 90 23.85 14.98 8.69
C GLY A 90 22.64 15.55 7.98
N ALA A 91 22.80 16.65 7.24
CA ALA A 91 21.75 17.23 6.41
C ALA A 91 21.32 16.26 5.29
N ARG A 92 22.31 15.64 4.61
CA ARG A 92 22.04 14.63 3.57
C ARG A 92 21.28 13.43 4.13
N LEU A 93 21.70 12.91 5.28
CA LEU A 93 20.98 11.80 5.93
C LEU A 93 19.53 12.18 6.25
N ARG A 94 19.27 13.41 6.73
CA ARG A 94 17.90 13.88 6.99
C ARG A 94 17.07 13.95 5.70
N VAL A 95 17.63 14.48 4.61
CA VAL A 95 16.97 14.55 3.30
C VAL A 95 16.60 13.15 2.80
N ASP A 96 17.53 12.20 2.82
CA ASP A 96 17.30 10.83 2.39
C ASP A 96 16.23 10.13 3.25
N SER A 97 16.26 10.37 4.56
CA SER A 97 15.24 9.86 5.49
C SER A 97 13.85 10.43 5.20
N TYR A 98 13.73 11.74 4.96
CA TYR A 98 12.45 12.36 4.64
C TYR A 98 11.91 11.93 3.27
N LYS A 99 12.77 11.73 2.27
CA LYS A 99 12.35 11.15 0.98
C LYS A 99 11.73 9.77 1.18
N TRP A 100 12.42 8.89 1.91
CA TRP A 100 11.91 7.56 2.21
C TRP A 100 10.59 7.60 2.98
N LEU A 101 10.46 8.49 3.98
CA LEU A 101 9.21 8.66 4.74
C LEU A 101 8.06 9.15 3.86
N ALA A 102 8.31 10.10 2.95
CA ALA A 102 7.30 10.61 2.01
C ALA A 102 6.80 9.50 1.07
N GLU A 103 7.70 8.69 0.52
CA GLU A 103 7.37 7.55 -0.33
C GLU A 103 6.53 6.51 0.41
N LYS A 104 6.84 6.22 1.68
CA LYS A 104 6.07 5.26 2.50
C LYS A 104 4.73 5.82 2.97
N ALA A 105 4.65 7.12 3.25
CA ALA A 105 3.41 7.76 3.70
C ALA A 105 2.41 7.94 2.56
N ASN A 106 2.88 8.30 1.36
CA ASN A 106 2.02 8.45 0.18
C ASN A 106 2.70 7.90 -1.08
N PRO A 107 2.66 6.55 -1.28
CA PRO A 107 3.32 5.91 -2.42
C PRO A 107 2.76 6.37 -3.76
N GLN A 108 1.47 6.67 -3.85
CA GLN A 108 0.82 7.08 -5.08
C GLN A 108 1.38 8.40 -5.63
N LYS A 109 1.77 9.31 -4.73
CA LYS A 109 2.29 10.64 -5.09
C LYS A 109 3.81 10.66 -5.21
N TYR A 110 4.53 9.96 -4.35
CA TYR A 110 5.97 10.12 -4.15
C TYR A 110 6.83 8.90 -4.52
N SER A 111 6.23 7.70 -4.69
CA SER A 111 7.04 6.56 -5.14
C SER A 111 7.44 6.67 -6.60
N PRO A 112 8.65 6.22 -6.96
CA PRO A 112 9.05 6.13 -8.35
C PRO A 112 8.05 5.25 -9.11
N LYS A 113 7.48 5.81 -10.19
CA LYS A 113 6.55 5.06 -11.05
C LYS A 113 7.36 4.33 -12.11
N SER A 114 7.42 3.01 -12.02
CA SER A 114 7.88 2.19 -13.14
C SER A 114 6.69 1.99 -14.09
N VAL A 115 6.73 2.64 -15.24
CA VAL A 115 5.78 2.36 -16.32
C VAL A 115 6.33 1.16 -17.07
N ILE A 116 5.72 0.00 -16.87
CA ILE A 116 5.97 -1.17 -17.70
C ILE A 116 4.99 -1.06 -18.86
N ALA A 117 5.45 -0.55 -20.00
CA ALA A 117 4.66 -0.52 -21.21
C ALA A 117 4.82 -1.85 -21.96
N ALA A 118 3.72 -2.52 -22.26
CA ALA A 118 3.68 -3.58 -23.25
C ALA A 118 3.54 -2.93 -24.63
N ASP A 119 4.37 -3.31 -25.57
CA ASP A 119 4.22 -2.96 -26.98
C ASP A 119 3.31 -4.00 -27.64
N GLU A 120 2.54 -3.61 -28.66
CA GLU A 120 1.66 -4.54 -29.39
C GLU A 120 2.47 -5.68 -30.01
N ASP A 121 3.71 -5.39 -30.43
CA ASP A 121 4.63 -6.38 -31.02
C ASP A 121 5.44 -7.18 -29.98
N ASN A 122 5.43 -6.76 -28.71
CA ASN A 122 6.14 -7.44 -27.61
C ASN A 122 5.32 -7.42 -26.32
N PRO A 123 4.28 -8.25 -26.21
CA PRO A 123 3.43 -8.30 -25.02
C PRO A 123 4.24 -8.76 -23.81
N LEU A 124 3.91 -8.18 -22.64
CA LEU A 124 4.51 -8.58 -21.36
C LEU A 124 4.23 -10.05 -21.08
N GLN A 125 5.28 -10.86 -21.06
CA GLN A 125 5.20 -12.24 -20.60
C GLN A 125 5.53 -12.31 -19.11
N ILE A 126 4.57 -12.70 -18.30
CA ILE A 126 4.79 -13.01 -16.88
C ILE A 126 5.11 -14.49 -16.80
N VAL A 127 6.37 -14.83 -16.65
CA VAL A 127 6.80 -16.21 -16.37
C VAL A 127 6.74 -16.41 -14.86
N ILE A 128 5.79 -17.19 -14.40
CA ILE A 128 5.70 -17.62 -13.00
C ILE A 128 6.47 -18.93 -12.89
N ASP A 129 7.73 -18.87 -12.48
CA ASP A 129 8.48 -20.07 -12.11
C ASP A 129 8.05 -20.49 -10.70
N THR A 130 7.27 -21.55 -10.63
CA THR A 130 6.80 -22.12 -9.36
C THR A 130 7.86 -22.97 -8.66
N GLY A 131 9.03 -23.18 -9.30
CA GLY A 131 10.08 -24.09 -8.79
C GLY A 131 9.66 -25.57 -8.76
N ILE A 132 8.48 -25.91 -9.25
CA ILE A 132 7.99 -27.28 -9.32
C ILE A 132 8.43 -27.87 -10.65
N LYS A 133 9.42 -28.73 -10.61
CA LYS A 133 9.77 -29.54 -11.77
C LYS A 133 8.65 -30.56 -12.00
N ARG A 134 7.90 -30.40 -13.07
CA ARG A 134 7.00 -31.45 -13.55
C ARG A 134 7.82 -32.35 -14.48
N ASP A 135 8.11 -33.53 -14.00
CA ASP A 135 8.90 -34.51 -14.80
C ASP A 135 8.06 -35.21 -15.88
N GLU A 136 6.72 -35.08 -15.83
CA GLU A 136 5.82 -35.61 -16.87
C GLU A 136 4.55 -34.73 -17.00
N PRO A 137 3.97 -34.61 -18.22
CA PRO A 137 2.66 -33.98 -18.38
C PRO A 137 1.62 -34.84 -17.65
N VAL A 138 0.99 -34.29 -16.64
CA VAL A 138 -0.16 -34.93 -16.01
C VAL A 138 -1.32 -34.83 -17.00
N GLU A 139 -1.72 -35.93 -17.62
CA GLU A 139 -3.01 -36.01 -18.29
C GLU A 139 -4.09 -35.76 -17.24
N ALA A 140 -4.66 -34.58 -17.30
CA ALA A 140 -5.77 -34.23 -16.42
C ALA A 140 -7.05 -34.84 -17.01
N ASP A 141 -7.50 -35.93 -16.41
CA ASP A 141 -8.82 -36.46 -16.63
C ASP A 141 -9.86 -35.47 -16.06
N TYR A 142 -10.42 -34.65 -16.94
CA TYR A 142 -11.51 -33.76 -16.56
C TYR A 142 -12.80 -34.56 -16.55
N THR A 143 -13.22 -35.04 -15.41
CA THR A 143 -14.55 -35.56 -15.18
C THR A 143 -15.51 -34.37 -14.95
N ASN A 144 -16.32 -34.04 -15.97
CA ASN A 144 -17.40 -33.09 -15.82
C ASN A 144 -18.63 -33.83 -15.28
N ILE A 145 -19.13 -33.38 -14.13
CA ILE A 145 -20.36 -33.96 -13.55
C ILE A 145 -21.54 -33.12 -14.03
N ASP A 146 -22.45 -33.67 -14.79
CA ASP A 146 -23.69 -33.00 -15.16
C ASP A 146 -24.58 -32.79 -13.92
N GLY A 147 -25.59 -31.91 -14.01
CA GLY A 147 -26.51 -31.62 -12.90
C GLY A 147 -27.35 -32.81 -12.42
N SER A 148 -27.18 -34.02 -13.01
CA SER A 148 -27.82 -35.28 -12.60
C SER A 148 -26.85 -36.24 -11.90
N GLY A 149 -25.58 -35.86 -11.72
CA GLY A 149 -24.56 -36.65 -11.05
C GLY A 149 -23.93 -37.75 -11.91
N LYS A 150 -24.10 -37.72 -13.24
CA LYS A 150 -23.46 -38.66 -14.17
C LYS A 150 -22.14 -38.10 -14.69
N THR A 151 -21.11 -38.93 -14.65
CA THR A 151 -19.78 -38.63 -15.22
C THR A 151 -19.85 -38.68 -16.75
N ILE A 152 -19.46 -37.57 -17.39
CA ILE A 152 -19.32 -37.51 -18.87
C ILE A 152 -17.81 -37.57 -19.16
N THR A 153 -17.38 -38.64 -19.79
CA THR A 153 -15.99 -38.76 -20.30
C THR A 153 -15.99 -38.30 -21.77
N TYR A 154 -15.26 -37.24 -22.05
CA TYR A 154 -14.97 -36.82 -23.42
C TYR A 154 -13.70 -37.49 -23.90
N THR A 155 -13.78 -38.41 -24.86
CA THR A 155 -12.63 -38.91 -25.60
C THR A 155 -12.36 -37.98 -26.78
N GLU A 156 -11.12 -37.55 -26.95
CA GLU A 156 -10.64 -36.55 -27.91
C GLU A 156 -10.66 -37.01 -29.40
N GLU A 157 -11.43 -38.00 -29.76
CA GLU A 157 -11.40 -38.62 -31.11
C GLU A 157 -12.39 -38.02 -32.14
N GLN A 158 -13.09 -36.90 -31.87
CA GLN A 158 -14.07 -36.35 -32.81
C GLN A 158 -13.77 -34.97 -33.39
N HIS A 159 -12.53 -34.52 -33.45
CA HIS A 159 -12.22 -33.17 -34.01
C HIS A 159 -11.35 -33.18 -35.27
N SER A 160 -11.31 -34.27 -36.04
CA SER A 160 -10.51 -34.35 -37.28
C SER A 160 -11.28 -34.79 -38.52
N GLN A 161 -12.62 -34.57 -38.61
CA GLN A 161 -13.37 -34.84 -39.85
C GLN A 161 -14.50 -33.82 -40.06
N ASP A 162 -14.17 -32.56 -40.31
CA ASP A 162 -15.06 -31.62 -40.98
C ASP A 162 -14.28 -30.43 -41.58
N SER A 163 -13.34 -30.72 -42.46
CA SER A 163 -12.78 -29.69 -43.33
C SER A 163 -12.24 -30.32 -44.61
N ASP A 164 -13.14 -30.95 -45.36
CA ASP A 164 -12.97 -31.10 -46.83
C ASP A 164 -14.32 -31.43 -47.46
N ASP A 165 -15.05 -30.43 -47.89
CA ASP A 165 -15.94 -30.52 -49.06
C ASP A 165 -16.49 -29.12 -49.40
N GLY A 166 -16.18 -28.67 -50.59
CA GLY A 166 -17.01 -27.64 -51.19
C GLY A 166 -16.25 -26.52 -51.92
N ARG A 167 -15.39 -26.86 -52.85
CA ARG A 167 -15.13 -25.94 -53.97
C ARG A 167 -15.01 -26.71 -55.29
N SER A 168 -16.09 -26.79 -56.01
CA SER A 168 -16.10 -26.93 -57.48
C SER A 168 -17.44 -26.45 -58.03
N SER A 169 -17.42 -25.36 -58.72
CA SER A 169 -18.12 -24.94 -59.94
C SER A 169 -18.34 -23.44 -59.91
#